data_cff68c4a5bace51ae379d6d2f63b986a
#
_entry.id   cff68c4a5bace51ae379d6d2f63b986a
#
_cell.length_a   1.000
_cell.length_b   1.000
_cell.length_c   1.000
_cell.angle_alpha   90.00
_cell.angle_beta   90.00
_cell.angle_gamma   90.00
#
_symmetry.space_group_name_H-M   'P 1'
#
loop_
_entity.id
_entity.type
_entity.pdbx_description
1 polymer ?
#
loop_
_entity_poly.entity_id
_entity_poly.type
_entity_poly.pdbx_seq_one_letter_code
_entity_poly.pdbx_strand_id
1 'polypeptide(L)'
;MATLPGPRSLPLVGHSLELRKDPTGFLVRTRQECGDMARISVGWIPVVLAFHPDQVRQILVENHKSFIKSRGVRLTNLILGNGLLTAEGATHRRHRKLIQPAFQKRRIEAYAPDIRQCTSNTTSRWKDGQPLDLHLEMMRLALNVATRSLFNADVEKEAPEVGQALDRAMADFNKVVSNPLGRLLVKLPTPVGLRFRAARRKLDRIVYRIINERKKNPGDRGDFLSILFSSSDEMGSMSEKQIRDEAMTIFLAGHETTANALTWSLYLISEHPDFALKLREELRGLPEIIEPSVELPLTRALFAESMRLYPPVWAIGREAIEDVTIGAHKFEKGTTFLLSPYVTHRHPDFWEHPEEFRPERWLDSREVNSQPRFRYFPFGGGPRICIGEPFAWMEGVMVLAQILRRWRFEILEEPSINALVTLRPANGLKARPVRL
;
A
#
# COMPACT_ATOMS: atom_id res chain seq x y z
N MET A 1 -7.99 27.92 22.44
CA MET A 1 -7.99 26.53 21.89
C MET A 1 -7.67 25.56 23.01
N ALA A 2 -8.48 24.57 23.28
CA ALA A 2 -8.07 23.49 24.18
C ALA A 2 -6.82 22.82 23.57
N THR A 3 -5.74 22.79 24.33
CA THR A 3 -4.49 22.14 23.89
C THR A 3 -4.74 20.63 23.85
N LEU A 4 -4.62 20.03 22.66
CA LEU A 4 -4.70 18.58 22.53
C LEU A 4 -3.64 17.90 23.43
N PRO A 5 -3.98 16.78 24.06
CA PRO A 5 -3.02 15.98 24.80
C PRO A 5 -1.92 15.48 23.86
N GLY A 6 -0.75 15.21 24.42
CA GLY A 6 0.35 14.64 23.66
C GLY A 6 1.49 14.20 24.58
N PRO A 7 2.30 13.24 24.14
CA PRO A 7 3.45 12.78 24.92
C PRO A 7 4.49 13.89 25.05
N ARG A 8 5.40 13.76 26.01
CA ARG A 8 6.50 14.73 26.21
C ARG A 8 7.43 14.71 25.00
N SER A 9 7.69 15.88 24.41
CA SER A 9 8.57 16.05 23.28
C SER A 9 9.97 16.52 23.72
N LEU A 10 10.98 16.06 22.98
CA LEU A 10 12.35 16.59 23.15
C LEU A 10 12.49 17.97 22.47
N PRO A 11 13.26 18.91 23.06
CA PRO A 11 13.55 20.19 22.43
C PRO A 11 14.16 20.00 21.04
N LEU A 12 13.74 20.83 20.06
CA LEU A 12 14.20 20.88 18.65
C LEU A 12 13.90 19.65 17.79
N VAL A 13 13.98 18.43 18.33
CA VAL A 13 13.77 17.19 17.56
C VAL A 13 12.33 16.61 17.70
N GLY A 14 11.56 17.12 18.68
CA GLY A 14 10.21 16.61 18.94
C GLY A 14 10.23 15.12 19.25
N HIS A 15 9.38 14.35 18.56
CA HIS A 15 9.27 12.88 18.66
C HIS A 15 9.95 12.15 17.50
N SER A 16 10.84 12.83 16.75
CA SER A 16 11.47 12.24 15.55
C SER A 16 12.31 11.01 15.86
N LEU A 17 12.90 10.91 17.05
CA LEU A 17 13.71 9.75 17.44
C LEU A 17 12.84 8.54 17.71
N GLU A 18 11.72 8.70 18.41
CA GLU A 18 10.76 7.63 18.72
C GLU A 18 10.09 7.13 17.44
N LEU A 19 9.62 8.05 16.60
CA LEU A 19 9.07 7.72 15.28
C LEU A 19 10.07 7.01 14.36
N ARG A 20 11.36 7.27 14.53
CA ARG A 20 12.40 6.57 13.76
C ARG A 20 12.70 5.18 14.31
N LYS A 21 12.65 5.00 15.63
CA LYS A 21 12.98 3.74 16.30
C LYS A 21 11.85 2.71 16.17
N ASP A 22 10.63 3.14 16.48
CA ASP A 22 9.43 2.30 16.52
C ASP A 22 8.19 3.17 16.19
N PRO A 23 7.94 3.48 14.91
CA PRO A 23 6.84 4.37 14.55
C PRO A 23 5.46 3.81 14.89
N THR A 24 5.24 2.52 14.70
CA THR A 24 3.95 1.89 14.96
C THR A 24 3.65 1.78 16.45
N GLY A 25 4.58 1.28 17.23
CA GLY A 25 4.43 1.19 18.68
C GLY A 25 4.33 2.56 19.34
N PHE A 26 5.06 3.57 18.84
CA PHE A 26 4.91 4.95 19.32
C PHE A 26 3.47 5.48 19.13
N LEU A 27 2.87 5.25 17.95
CA LEU A 27 1.49 5.69 17.70
C LEU A 27 0.48 4.94 18.57
N VAL A 28 0.66 3.64 18.78
CA VAL A 28 -0.19 2.83 19.67
C VAL A 28 -0.12 3.36 21.10
N ARG A 29 1.08 3.54 21.67
CA ARG A 29 1.27 4.11 23.02
C ARG A 29 0.67 5.53 23.11
N THR A 30 0.87 6.37 22.11
CA THR A 30 0.30 7.71 22.09
C THR A 30 -1.24 7.68 22.16
N ARG A 31 -1.88 6.76 21.44
CA ARG A 31 -3.34 6.60 21.55
C ARG A 31 -3.74 6.14 22.96
N GLN A 32 -3.03 5.15 23.52
CA GLN A 32 -3.32 4.63 24.86
C GLN A 32 -3.20 5.71 25.95
N GLU A 33 -2.20 6.56 25.86
CA GLU A 33 -1.90 7.61 26.85
C GLU A 33 -2.72 8.90 26.64
N CYS A 34 -2.98 9.25 25.39
CA CYS A 34 -3.53 10.56 25.04
C CYS A 34 -4.94 10.49 24.42
N GLY A 35 -5.48 9.29 24.16
CA GLY A 35 -6.79 9.13 23.53
C GLY A 35 -6.73 9.20 21.99
N ASP A 36 -7.91 9.33 21.40
CA ASP A 36 -8.09 9.17 19.95
C ASP A 36 -7.65 10.39 19.11
N MET A 37 -7.41 11.50 19.77
CA MET A 37 -6.84 12.69 19.12
C MET A 37 -5.70 13.23 19.98
N ALA A 38 -4.51 13.25 19.42
CA ALA A 38 -3.30 13.67 20.13
C ALA A 38 -2.44 14.60 19.25
N ARG A 39 -1.58 15.40 19.91
CA ARG A 39 -0.61 16.25 19.23
C ARG A 39 0.80 15.72 19.47
N ILE A 40 1.53 15.53 18.37
CA ILE A 40 2.96 15.25 18.40
C ILE A 40 3.72 16.31 17.60
N SER A 41 5.04 16.25 17.60
CA SER A 41 5.89 17.07 16.74
C SER A 41 6.97 16.24 16.05
N VAL A 42 7.18 16.48 14.76
CA VAL A 42 8.26 15.90 13.96
C VAL A 42 9.27 17.02 13.69
N GLY A 43 10.37 17.00 14.42
CA GLY A 43 11.17 18.20 14.59
C GLY A 43 10.34 19.30 15.25
N TRP A 44 10.24 20.45 14.61
CA TRP A 44 9.38 21.56 15.05
C TRP A 44 7.98 21.58 14.38
N ILE A 45 7.68 20.65 13.49
CA ILE A 45 6.40 20.60 12.77
C ILE A 45 5.36 19.90 13.64
N PRO A 46 4.28 20.59 14.04
CA PRO A 46 3.20 19.96 14.77
C PRO A 46 2.40 19.03 13.85
N VAL A 47 2.01 17.88 14.37
CA VAL A 47 1.19 16.87 13.69
C VAL A 47 0.08 16.44 14.63
N VAL A 48 -1.15 16.46 14.15
CA VAL A 48 -2.34 15.95 14.85
C VAL A 48 -2.56 14.49 14.43
N LEU A 49 -2.62 13.62 15.42
CA LEU A 49 -3.00 12.21 15.25
C LEU A 49 -4.51 12.08 15.39
N ALA A 50 -5.15 11.34 14.50
CA ALA A 50 -6.58 11.07 14.55
C ALA A 50 -6.82 9.57 14.33
N PHE A 51 -7.33 8.87 15.36
CA PHE A 51 -7.44 7.42 15.39
C PHE A 51 -8.89 6.92 15.41
N HIS A 52 -9.86 7.78 15.82
CA HIS A 52 -11.27 7.41 15.85
C HIS A 52 -11.86 7.32 14.42
N PRO A 53 -12.65 6.31 14.09
CA PRO A 53 -13.26 6.15 12.77
C PRO A 53 -14.02 7.39 12.27
N ASP A 54 -14.75 8.09 13.13
CA ASP A 54 -15.46 9.32 12.74
C ASP A 54 -14.52 10.46 12.37
N GLN A 55 -13.41 10.62 13.07
CA GLN A 55 -12.38 11.61 12.73
C GLN A 55 -11.77 11.29 11.37
N VAL A 56 -11.48 10.01 11.11
CA VAL A 56 -11.00 9.52 9.82
C VAL A 56 -12.02 9.83 8.72
N ARG A 57 -13.31 9.58 8.96
CA ARG A 57 -14.41 9.88 8.03
C ARG A 57 -14.50 11.37 7.74
N GLN A 58 -14.46 12.21 8.79
CA GLN A 58 -14.49 13.67 8.63
C GLN A 58 -13.36 14.18 7.75
N ILE A 59 -12.12 13.68 7.95
CA ILE A 59 -10.94 14.14 7.21
C ILE A 59 -10.91 13.59 5.78
N LEU A 60 -11.24 12.32 5.56
CA LEU A 60 -11.09 11.68 4.25
C LEU A 60 -12.31 11.86 3.34
N VAL A 61 -13.50 12.08 3.91
CA VAL A 61 -14.77 12.10 3.16
C VAL A 61 -15.47 13.44 3.28
N GLU A 62 -15.87 13.83 4.48
CA GLU A 62 -16.75 15.00 4.68
C GLU A 62 -16.06 16.30 4.30
N ASN A 63 -14.87 16.53 4.86
CA ASN A 63 -14.10 17.75 4.63
C ASN A 63 -12.98 17.54 3.59
N HIS A 64 -13.06 16.51 2.71
CA HIS A 64 -11.98 16.18 1.79
C HIS A 64 -11.49 17.34 0.91
N LYS A 65 -12.33 18.34 0.64
CA LYS A 65 -11.99 19.55 -0.15
C LYS A 65 -11.07 20.49 0.61
N SER A 66 -11.15 20.49 1.93
CA SER A 66 -10.34 21.33 2.83
C SER A 66 -8.95 20.72 3.10
N PHE A 67 -8.65 19.57 2.47
CA PHE A 67 -7.39 18.84 2.68
C PHE A 67 -6.65 18.53 1.39
N ILE A 68 -5.32 18.62 1.46
CA ILE A 68 -4.39 18.09 0.47
C ILE A 68 -3.53 16.98 1.10
N LYS A 69 -2.77 16.27 0.30
CA LYS A 69 -1.76 15.32 0.79
C LYS A 69 -0.75 16.02 1.69
N SER A 70 -0.31 15.36 2.76
CA SER A 70 0.73 15.91 3.63
C SER A 70 2.04 16.16 2.88
N ARG A 71 2.89 17.00 3.46
CA ARG A 71 4.21 17.32 2.89
C ARG A 71 5.01 16.07 2.53
N GLY A 72 5.00 15.03 3.38
CA GLY A 72 5.71 13.78 3.13
C GLY A 72 5.25 13.10 1.84
N VAL A 73 3.93 12.96 1.66
CA VAL A 73 3.37 12.37 0.44
C VAL A 73 3.66 13.24 -0.79
N ARG A 74 3.56 14.57 -0.67
CA ARG A 74 3.89 15.46 -1.79
C ARG A 74 5.36 15.38 -2.23
N LEU A 75 6.29 15.01 -1.34
CA LEU A 75 7.70 14.80 -1.69
C LEU A 75 7.92 13.58 -2.57
N THR A 76 7.00 12.60 -2.60
CA THR A 76 7.11 11.46 -3.53
C THR A 76 7.04 11.89 -4.99
N ASN A 77 6.56 13.12 -5.29
CA ASN A 77 6.58 13.67 -6.63
C ASN A 77 7.99 13.76 -7.25
N LEU A 78 9.03 13.75 -6.41
CA LEU A 78 10.43 13.70 -6.86
C LEU A 78 10.75 12.41 -7.64
N ILE A 79 10.03 11.32 -7.39
CA ILE A 79 10.13 10.05 -8.13
C ILE A 79 8.96 9.89 -9.08
N LEU A 80 7.73 9.99 -8.55
CA LEU A 80 6.49 9.67 -9.24
C LEU A 80 6.08 10.73 -10.27
N GLY A 81 6.61 11.96 -10.16
CA GLY A 81 6.10 13.09 -10.93
C GLY A 81 4.73 13.54 -10.41
N ASN A 82 3.87 14.03 -11.30
CA ASN A 82 2.53 14.52 -10.97
C ASN A 82 1.44 13.52 -11.40
N GLY A 83 1.61 12.24 -11.01
CA GLY A 83 0.62 11.19 -11.24
C GLY A 83 -0.49 11.18 -10.18
N LEU A 84 -1.41 10.21 -10.27
CA LEU A 84 -2.63 10.11 -9.46
C LEU A 84 -2.38 10.22 -7.95
N LEU A 85 -1.27 9.66 -7.45
CA LEU A 85 -0.93 9.71 -6.02
C LEU A 85 -0.55 11.11 -5.57
N THR A 86 0.13 11.89 -6.40
CA THR A 86 0.73 13.19 -6.03
C THR A 86 -0.04 14.39 -6.54
N ALA A 87 -0.88 14.22 -7.57
CA ALA A 87 -1.72 15.26 -8.12
C ALA A 87 -2.79 15.74 -7.13
N GLU A 88 -3.14 17.03 -7.18
CA GLU A 88 -4.13 17.65 -6.31
C GLU A 88 -5.26 18.34 -7.11
N GLY A 89 -6.35 18.65 -6.43
CA GLY A 89 -7.45 19.46 -6.93
C GLY A 89 -8.05 18.95 -8.26
N ALA A 90 -8.16 19.84 -9.23
CA ALA A 90 -8.72 19.55 -10.56
C ALA A 90 -7.87 18.53 -11.33
N THR A 91 -6.55 18.62 -11.24
CA THR A 91 -5.62 17.68 -11.89
C THR A 91 -5.87 16.26 -11.44
N HIS A 92 -5.97 16.02 -10.13
CA HIS A 92 -6.29 14.69 -9.61
C HIS A 92 -7.64 14.18 -10.11
N ARG A 93 -8.69 15.03 -10.07
CA ARG A 93 -10.02 14.61 -10.54
C ARG A 93 -10.00 14.20 -12.02
N ARG A 94 -9.29 14.97 -12.84
CA ARG A 94 -9.10 14.68 -14.27
C ARG A 94 -8.37 13.35 -14.46
N HIS A 95 -7.21 13.17 -13.83
CA HIS A 95 -6.41 11.95 -13.95
C HIS A 95 -7.21 10.72 -13.50
N ARG A 96 -7.90 10.82 -12.35
CA ARG A 96 -8.72 9.72 -11.85
C ARG A 96 -9.82 9.33 -12.85
N LYS A 97 -10.54 10.32 -13.44
CA LYS A 97 -11.59 10.07 -14.43
C LYS A 97 -11.05 9.35 -15.67
N LEU A 98 -9.88 9.76 -16.17
CA LEU A 98 -9.25 9.17 -17.35
C LEU A 98 -8.72 7.75 -17.09
N ILE A 99 -8.25 7.47 -15.87
CA ILE A 99 -7.61 6.19 -15.50
C ILE A 99 -8.63 5.16 -15.01
N GLN A 100 -9.71 5.59 -14.36
CA GLN A 100 -10.68 4.70 -13.71
C GLN A 100 -11.22 3.56 -14.60
N PRO A 101 -11.42 3.73 -15.92
CA PRO A 101 -11.86 2.64 -16.79
C PRO A 101 -10.95 1.41 -16.78
N ALA A 102 -9.63 1.58 -16.53
CA ALA A 102 -8.69 0.46 -16.43
C ALA A 102 -8.92 -0.44 -15.19
N PHE A 103 -9.60 0.09 -14.17
CA PHE A 103 -9.90 -0.61 -12.92
C PHE A 103 -11.37 -1.00 -12.77
N GLN A 104 -12.13 -1.03 -13.88
CA GLN A 104 -13.49 -1.57 -13.90
C GLN A 104 -13.48 -3.10 -13.81
N LYS A 105 -14.52 -3.68 -13.20
CA LYS A 105 -14.65 -5.12 -12.93
C LYS A 105 -14.26 -5.99 -14.14
N ARG A 106 -14.85 -5.73 -15.32
CA ARG A 106 -14.57 -6.48 -16.55
C ARG A 106 -13.09 -6.48 -16.96
N ARG A 107 -12.39 -5.34 -16.79
CA ARG A 107 -10.96 -5.24 -17.11
C ARG A 107 -10.12 -5.99 -16.08
N ILE A 108 -10.47 -5.86 -14.81
CA ILE A 108 -9.76 -6.55 -13.74
C ILE A 108 -9.87 -8.07 -13.91
N GLU A 109 -11.06 -8.60 -14.17
CA GLU A 109 -11.27 -10.03 -14.40
C GLU A 109 -10.44 -10.56 -15.58
N ALA A 110 -10.20 -9.73 -16.60
CA ALA A 110 -9.35 -10.09 -17.74
C ALA A 110 -7.86 -10.26 -17.37
N TYR A 111 -7.41 -9.77 -16.23
CA TYR A 111 -6.04 -9.94 -15.74
C TYR A 111 -5.82 -11.28 -15.00
N ALA A 112 -6.86 -12.03 -14.72
CA ALA A 112 -6.77 -13.31 -13.99
C ALA A 112 -5.78 -14.32 -14.61
N PRO A 113 -5.71 -14.50 -15.94
CA PRO A 113 -4.72 -15.40 -16.56
C PRO A 113 -3.27 -14.99 -16.24
N ASP A 114 -2.96 -13.70 -16.23
CA ASP A 114 -1.62 -13.20 -15.90
C ASP A 114 -1.27 -13.48 -14.44
N ILE A 115 -2.20 -13.24 -13.51
CA ILE A 115 -2.02 -13.54 -12.09
C ILE A 115 -1.72 -15.02 -11.89
N ARG A 116 -2.51 -15.90 -12.52
CA ARG A 116 -2.30 -17.36 -12.44
C ARG A 116 -0.94 -17.77 -12.98
N GLN A 117 -0.57 -17.27 -14.15
CA GLN A 117 0.68 -17.60 -14.80
C GLN A 117 1.89 -17.12 -13.98
N CYS A 118 1.86 -15.88 -13.48
CA CYS A 118 2.93 -15.35 -12.65
C CYS A 118 3.08 -16.15 -11.35
N THR A 119 1.95 -16.53 -10.72
CA THR A 119 1.96 -17.34 -9.49
C THR A 119 2.52 -18.73 -9.77
N SER A 120 2.11 -19.38 -10.86
CA SER A 120 2.63 -20.69 -11.28
C SER A 120 4.13 -20.61 -11.55
N ASN A 121 4.59 -19.62 -12.31
CA ASN A 121 6.02 -19.43 -12.60
C ASN A 121 6.85 -19.19 -11.34
N THR A 122 6.30 -18.49 -10.35
CA THR A 122 6.97 -18.25 -9.07
C THR A 122 7.07 -19.53 -8.26
N THR A 123 5.96 -20.22 -8.06
CA THR A 123 5.90 -21.44 -7.21
C THR A 123 6.58 -22.65 -7.82
N SER A 124 6.70 -22.73 -9.16
CA SER A 124 7.41 -23.82 -9.84
C SER A 124 8.92 -23.84 -9.56
N ARG A 125 9.49 -22.73 -9.12
CA ARG A 125 10.91 -22.63 -8.73
C ARG A 125 11.15 -23.07 -7.29
N TRP A 126 10.10 -23.20 -6.49
CA TRP A 126 10.25 -23.61 -5.10
C TRP A 126 10.51 -25.10 -5.01
N LYS A 127 11.41 -25.45 -4.10
CA LYS A 127 11.76 -26.84 -3.81
C LYS A 127 11.29 -27.18 -2.41
N ASP A 128 10.70 -28.35 -2.26
CA ASP A 128 10.22 -28.86 -0.99
C ASP A 128 11.35 -28.88 0.05
N GLY A 129 11.08 -28.30 1.23
CA GLY A 129 12.02 -28.22 2.33
C GLY A 129 13.19 -27.24 2.16
N GLN A 130 13.38 -26.60 0.99
CA GLN A 130 14.51 -25.67 0.77
C GLN A 130 14.16 -24.24 1.24
N PRO A 131 14.94 -23.67 2.17
CA PRO A 131 14.70 -22.31 2.63
C PRO A 131 14.72 -21.26 1.52
N LEU A 132 13.81 -20.26 1.62
CA LEU A 132 13.74 -19.11 0.74
C LEU A 132 13.36 -17.84 1.53
N ASP A 133 13.53 -16.70 0.89
CA ASP A 133 12.98 -15.44 1.39
C ASP A 133 11.60 -15.20 0.78
N LEU A 134 10.55 -15.49 1.56
CA LEU A 134 9.16 -15.42 1.10
C LEU A 134 8.76 -13.98 0.75
N HIS A 135 9.28 -12.98 1.48
CA HIS A 135 9.04 -11.58 1.13
C HIS A 135 9.61 -11.22 -0.23
N LEU A 136 10.85 -11.64 -0.52
CA LEU A 136 11.48 -11.40 -1.82
C LEU A 136 10.72 -12.10 -2.96
N GLU A 137 10.21 -13.33 -2.71
CA GLU A 137 9.39 -14.04 -3.70
C GLU A 137 8.06 -13.31 -3.96
N MET A 138 7.39 -12.79 -2.92
CA MET A 138 6.17 -12.00 -3.09
C MET A 138 6.43 -10.66 -3.78
N MET A 139 7.57 -10.01 -3.51
CA MET A 139 8.00 -8.81 -4.23
C MET A 139 8.17 -9.08 -5.73
N ARG A 140 8.84 -10.16 -6.10
CA ARG A 140 9.00 -10.56 -7.52
C ARG A 140 7.67 -10.90 -8.17
N LEU A 141 6.82 -11.65 -7.47
CA LEU A 141 5.50 -12.04 -7.95
C LEU A 141 4.63 -10.82 -8.22
N ALA A 142 4.45 -9.94 -7.25
CA ALA A 142 3.61 -8.74 -7.39
C ALA A 142 4.14 -7.79 -8.49
N LEU A 143 5.47 -7.66 -8.64
CA LEU A 143 6.05 -6.90 -9.74
C LEU A 143 5.68 -7.51 -11.10
N ASN A 144 5.83 -8.83 -11.26
CA ASN A 144 5.52 -9.51 -12.51
C ASN A 144 4.01 -9.45 -12.82
N VAL A 145 3.15 -9.63 -11.81
CA VAL A 145 1.70 -9.49 -11.98
C VAL A 145 1.35 -8.07 -12.44
N ALA A 146 1.82 -7.04 -11.71
CA ALA A 146 1.53 -5.65 -12.06
C ALA A 146 2.01 -5.29 -13.48
N THR A 147 3.21 -5.74 -13.86
CA THR A 147 3.78 -5.40 -15.18
C THR A 147 3.11 -6.17 -16.33
N ARG A 148 2.79 -7.42 -16.16
CA ARG A 148 2.09 -8.20 -17.20
C ARG A 148 0.64 -7.73 -17.36
N SER A 149 -0.10 -7.65 -16.24
CA SER A 149 -1.52 -7.29 -16.29
C SER A 149 -1.75 -5.84 -16.71
N LEU A 150 -1.04 -4.89 -16.12
CA LEU A 150 -1.34 -3.47 -16.32
C LEU A 150 -0.56 -2.83 -17.48
N PHE A 151 0.56 -3.41 -17.90
CA PHE A 151 1.41 -2.85 -18.94
C PHE A 151 1.66 -3.78 -20.13
N ASN A 152 1.19 -5.03 -20.03
CA ASN A 152 1.49 -6.10 -20.99
C ASN A 152 3.00 -6.14 -21.31
N ALA A 153 3.81 -6.09 -20.26
CA ALA A 153 5.27 -6.03 -20.34
C ALA A 153 5.90 -7.11 -19.46
N ASP A 154 6.99 -7.68 -19.95
CA ASP A 154 7.82 -8.60 -19.17
C ASP A 154 9.02 -7.85 -18.59
N VAL A 155 9.14 -7.89 -17.28
CA VAL A 155 10.26 -7.30 -16.52
C VAL A 155 10.91 -8.32 -15.58
N GLU A 156 10.72 -9.61 -15.82
CA GLU A 156 11.24 -10.65 -14.93
C GLU A 156 12.77 -10.57 -14.80
N LYS A 157 13.46 -10.28 -15.89
CA LYS A 157 14.93 -10.12 -15.89
C LYS A 157 15.38 -8.86 -15.14
N GLU A 158 14.59 -7.81 -15.17
CA GLU A 158 14.87 -6.52 -14.49
C GLU A 158 14.36 -6.49 -13.04
N ALA A 159 13.55 -7.45 -12.61
CA ALA A 159 12.94 -7.47 -11.28
C ALA A 159 13.96 -7.28 -10.14
N PRO A 160 15.15 -7.92 -10.14
CA PRO A 160 16.17 -7.67 -9.11
C PRO A 160 16.70 -6.23 -9.14
N GLU A 161 16.87 -5.64 -10.33
CA GLU A 161 17.35 -4.27 -10.49
C GLU A 161 16.30 -3.25 -10.06
N VAL A 162 15.03 -3.51 -10.37
CA VAL A 162 13.87 -2.72 -9.92
C VAL A 162 13.78 -2.75 -8.41
N GLY A 163 13.80 -3.93 -7.79
CA GLY A 163 13.75 -4.09 -6.33
C GLY A 163 14.86 -3.32 -5.64
N GLN A 164 16.12 -3.49 -6.07
CA GLN A 164 17.26 -2.74 -5.51
C GLN A 164 17.13 -1.22 -5.70
N ALA A 165 16.64 -0.77 -6.86
CA ALA A 165 16.44 0.67 -7.10
C ALA A 165 15.36 1.23 -6.17
N LEU A 166 14.28 0.49 -5.95
CA LEU A 166 13.20 0.86 -5.02
C LEU A 166 13.68 0.89 -3.58
N ASP A 167 14.33 -0.16 -3.10
CA ASP A 167 14.86 -0.22 -1.72
C ASP A 167 15.79 0.96 -1.43
N ARG A 168 16.68 1.29 -2.34
CA ARG A 168 17.56 2.46 -2.21
C ARG A 168 16.80 3.77 -2.23
N ALA A 169 15.84 3.91 -3.15
CA ALA A 169 15.00 5.11 -3.23
C ALA A 169 14.19 5.30 -1.96
N MET A 170 13.59 4.24 -1.39
CA MET A 170 12.81 4.30 -0.16
C MET A 170 13.67 4.58 1.08
N ALA A 171 14.86 3.97 1.19
CA ALA A 171 15.79 4.24 2.28
C ALA A 171 16.27 5.71 2.28
N ASP A 172 16.59 6.26 1.12
CA ASP A 172 16.99 7.66 1.01
C ASP A 172 15.78 8.61 1.11
N PHE A 173 14.59 8.21 0.65
CA PHE A 173 13.35 8.98 0.78
C PHE A 173 13.01 9.27 2.24
N ASN A 174 13.12 8.29 3.13
CA ASN A 174 12.89 8.51 4.56
C ASN A 174 13.83 9.57 5.15
N LYS A 175 15.11 9.57 4.75
CA LYS A 175 16.07 10.61 5.17
C LYS A 175 15.65 12.00 4.67
N VAL A 176 15.06 12.05 3.47
CA VAL A 176 14.55 13.28 2.86
C VAL A 176 13.30 13.80 3.56
N VAL A 177 12.35 12.91 3.86
CA VAL A 177 11.07 13.30 4.50
C VAL A 177 11.27 13.70 5.95
N SER A 178 12.15 13.02 6.69
CA SER A 178 12.47 13.33 8.08
C SER A 178 13.31 14.61 8.27
N ASN A 179 13.84 15.17 7.17
CA ASN A 179 14.66 16.37 7.21
C ASN A 179 13.87 17.56 6.66
N PRO A 180 13.71 18.65 7.41
CA PRO A 180 13.06 19.87 6.93
C PRO A 180 13.65 20.44 5.63
N LEU A 181 14.97 20.27 5.44
CA LEU A 181 15.70 20.67 4.24
C LEU A 181 15.81 19.55 3.19
N GLY A 182 15.13 18.43 3.38
CA GLY A 182 15.24 17.24 2.54
C GLY A 182 15.03 17.48 1.04
N ARG A 183 14.08 18.37 0.68
CA ARG A 183 13.86 18.78 -0.72
C ARG A 183 15.09 19.47 -1.33
N LEU A 184 15.82 20.26 -0.54
CA LEU A 184 17.05 20.91 -0.96
C LEU A 184 18.17 19.88 -1.11
N LEU A 185 18.30 18.94 -0.16
CA LEU A 185 19.30 17.87 -0.19
C LEU A 185 19.21 17.00 -1.46
N VAL A 186 18.00 16.76 -1.97
CA VAL A 186 17.80 16.00 -3.22
C VAL A 186 18.20 16.81 -4.46
N LYS A 187 18.02 18.14 -4.44
CA LYS A 187 18.36 19.01 -5.57
C LYS A 187 19.87 19.25 -5.67
N LEU A 188 20.55 19.32 -4.53
CA LEU A 188 21.98 19.53 -4.48
C LEU A 188 22.78 18.25 -4.82
N PRO A 189 24.05 18.35 -5.23
CA PRO A 189 24.93 17.20 -5.51
C PRO A 189 25.45 16.51 -4.23
N THR A 190 24.55 16.31 -3.26
CA THR A 190 24.84 15.54 -2.05
C THR A 190 24.85 14.03 -2.37
N PRO A 191 25.55 13.19 -1.56
CA PRO A 191 25.52 11.73 -1.74
C PRO A 191 24.11 11.16 -1.78
N VAL A 192 23.19 11.67 -0.93
CA VAL A 192 21.76 11.28 -0.93
C VAL A 192 21.08 11.71 -2.23
N GLY A 193 21.29 12.97 -2.66
CA GLY A 193 20.72 13.48 -3.89
C GLY A 193 21.21 12.76 -5.15
N LEU A 194 22.50 12.39 -5.18
CA LEU A 194 23.08 11.64 -6.30
C LEU A 194 22.50 10.22 -6.39
N ARG A 195 22.43 9.49 -5.27
CA ARG A 195 21.82 8.15 -5.21
C ARG A 195 20.35 8.17 -5.59
N PHE A 196 19.60 9.13 -5.05
CA PHE A 196 18.19 9.30 -5.35
C PHE A 196 17.94 9.55 -6.85
N ARG A 197 18.73 10.44 -7.48
CA ARG A 197 18.65 10.68 -8.93
C ARG A 197 19.06 9.46 -9.76
N ALA A 198 20.04 8.67 -9.28
CA ALA A 198 20.45 7.44 -9.95
C ALA A 198 19.33 6.38 -9.89
N ALA A 199 18.70 6.19 -8.73
CA ALA A 199 17.55 5.28 -8.57
C ALA A 199 16.37 5.71 -9.46
N ARG A 200 16.01 7.00 -9.45
CA ARG A 200 14.97 7.54 -10.33
C ARG A 200 15.28 7.29 -11.80
N ARG A 201 16.51 7.55 -12.27
CA ARG A 201 16.89 7.31 -13.68
C ARG A 201 16.75 5.85 -14.09
N LYS A 202 17.02 4.90 -13.16
CA LYS A 202 16.81 3.47 -13.42
C LYS A 202 15.34 3.14 -13.63
N LEU A 203 14.49 3.62 -12.73
CA LEU A 203 13.03 3.44 -12.83
C LEU A 203 12.47 4.12 -14.10
N ASP A 204 12.91 5.34 -14.39
CA ASP A 204 12.53 6.07 -15.62
C ASP A 204 12.88 5.28 -16.88
N ARG A 205 14.07 4.66 -16.92
CA ARG A 205 14.49 3.84 -18.08
C ARG A 205 13.54 2.69 -18.35
N ILE A 206 13.09 2.00 -17.31
CA ILE A 206 12.16 0.86 -17.44
C ILE A 206 10.80 1.34 -17.91
N VAL A 207 10.25 2.36 -17.28
CA VAL A 207 8.93 2.91 -17.63
C VAL A 207 8.93 3.48 -19.06
N TYR A 208 9.97 4.23 -19.46
CA TYR A 208 10.08 4.75 -20.83
C TYR A 208 10.32 3.63 -21.85
N ARG A 209 11.02 2.54 -21.50
CA ARG A 209 11.13 1.38 -22.39
C ARG A 209 9.74 0.82 -22.69
N ILE A 210 8.94 0.57 -21.66
CA ILE A 210 7.57 0.03 -21.79
C ILE A 210 6.69 0.99 -22.63
N ILE A 211 6.75 2.30 -22.37
CA ILE A 211 6.02 3.32 -23.13
C ILE A 211 6.45 3.31 -24.60
N ASN A 212 7.76 3.28 -24.88
CA ASN A 212 8.29 3.32 -26.25
C ASN A 212 7.99 2.05 -27.03
N GLU A 213 8.01 0.88 -26.39
CA GLU A 213 7.59 -0.38 -27.02
C GLU A 213 6.11 -0.33 -27.41
N ARG A 214 5.24 0.25 -26.57
CA ARG A 214 3.83 0.46 -26.89
C ARG A 214 3.63 1.44 -28.04
N LYS A 215 4.39 2.53 -28.11
CA LYS A 215 4.33 3.50 -29.22
C LYS A 215 4.70 2.87 -30.57
N LYS A 216 5.68 1.96 -30.57
CA LYS A 216 6.08 1.24 -31.80
C LYS A 216 5.02 0.25 -32.28
N ASN A 217 4.25 -0.30 -31.35
CA ASN A 217 3.21 -1.28 -31.62
C ASN A 217 1.88 -0.80 -31.02
N PRO A 218 1.23 0.21 -31.63
CA PRO A 218 -0.01 0.78 -31.11
C PRO A 218 -1.17 -0.21 -31.20
N GLY A 219 -2.17 -0.01 -30.36
CA GLY A 219 -3.40 -0.81 -30.31
C GLY A 219 -3.89 -0.99 -28.89
N ASP A 220 -5.18 -1.26 -28.74
CA ASP A 220 -5.77 -1.60 -27.43
C ASP A 220 -5.46 -3.05 -27.12
N ARG A 221 -4.67 -3.28 -26.08
CA ARG A 221 -4.35 -4.62 -25.56
C ARG A 221 -5.16 -4.98 -24.33
N GLY A 222 -6.16 -4.17 -24.00
CA GLY A 222 -6.99 -4.39 -22.83
C GLY A 222 -6.36 -3.98 -21.49
N ASP A 223 -5.16 -3.39 -21.52
CA ASP A 223 -4.38 -3.05 -20.34
C ASP A 223 -4.47 -1.55 -19.94
N PHE A 224 -3.88 -1.22 -18.79
CA PHE A 224 -3.84 0.15 -18.27
C PHE A 224 -3.13 1.13 -19.21
N LEU A 225 -2.04 0.71 -19.83
CA LEU A 225 -1.27 1.58 -20.73
C LEU A 225 -2.05 1.94 -21.98
N SER A 226 -2.86 1.01 -22.51
CA SER A 226 -3.78 1.29 -23.62
C SER A 226 -4.80 2.38 -23.28
N ILE A 227 -5.33 2.34 -22.04
CA ILE A 227 -6.22 3.38 -21.54
C ILE A 227 -5.51 4.73 -21.48
N LEU A 228 -4.27 4.79 -20.97
CA LEU A 228 -3.53 6.06 -20.92
C LEU A 228 -3.31 6.69 -22.30
N PHE A 229 -3.02 5.88 -23.31
CA PHE A 229 -2.81 6.36 -24.67
C PHE A 229 -4.09 6.79 -25.38
N SER A 230 -5.22 6.12 -25.11
CA SER A 230 -6.50 6.39 -25.74
C SER A 230 -7.35 7.42 -25.02
N SER A 231 -7.06 7.68 -23.73
CA SER A 231 -7.87 8.58 -22.90
C SER A 231 -7.68 10.04 -23.30
N SER A 232 -8.80 10.69 -23.56
CA SER A 232 -8.87 12.14 -23.83
C SER A 232 -10.14 12.73 -23.21
N ASP A 233 -10.13 14.02 -22.98
CA ASP A 233 -11.26 14.82 -22.52
C ASP A 233 -11.26 16.19 -23.23
N GLU A 234 -12.08 17.14 -22.79
CA GLU A 234 -12.15 18.51 -23.34
C GLU A 234 -10.79 19.24 -23.31
N MET A 235 -9.88 18.83 -22.41
CA MET A 235 -8.51 19.37 -22.33
C MET A 235 -7.52 18.59 -23.21
N GLY A 236 -7.98 17.63 -23.99
CA GLY A 236 -7.17 16.79 -24.88
C GLY A 236 -6.61 15.54 -24.22
N SER A 237 -5.72 14.86 -24.93
CA SER A 237 -5.05 13.62 -24.48
C SER A 237 -4.00 13.89 -23.40
N MET A 238 -3.59 12.84 -22.70
CA MET A 238 -2.45 12.91 -21.77
C MET A 238 -1.14 13.14 -22.54
N SER A 239 -0.34 14.10 -22.08
CA SER A 239 1.02 14.27 -22.59
C SER A 239 1.90 13.06 -22.23
N GLU A 240 2.98 12.84 -22.97
CA GLU A 240 3.93 11.74 -22.68
C GLU A 240 4.46 11.79 -21.24
N LYS A 241 4.71 13.00 -20.73
CA LYS A 241 5.12 13.19 -19.35
C LYS A 241 4.02 12.75 -18.36
N GLN A 242 2.77 13.04 -18.63
CA GLN A 242 1.64 12.59 -17.81
C GLN A 242 1.49 11.08 -17.86
N ILE A 243 1.58 10.46 -19.04
CA ILE A 243 1.57 8.99 -19.20
C ILE A 243 2.70 8.37 -18.40
N ARG A 244 3.93 8.91 -18.44
CA ARG A 244 5.06 8.44 -17.63
C ARG A 244 4.77 8.57 -16.14
N ASP A 245 4.22 9.70 -15.69
CA ASP A 245 3.97 9.96 -14.27
C ASP A 245 2.88 9.01 -13.72
N GLU A 246 1.84 8.72 -14.52
CA GLU A 246 0.82 7.72 -14.17
C GLU A 246 1.37 6.30 -14.20
N ALA A 247 2.09 5.94 -15.25
CA ALA A 247 2.72 4.62 -15.37
C ALA A 247 3.67 4.36 -14.20
N MET A 248 4.50 5.32 -13.83
CA MET A 248 5.39 5.23 -12.67
C MET A 248 4.61 5.10 -11.36
N THR A 249 3.52 5.85 -11.22
CA THR A 249 2.67 5.81 -10.02
C THR A 249 2.05 4.42 -9.83
N ILE A 250 1.43 3.86 -10.88
CA ILE A 250 0.77 2.56 -10.81
C ILE A 250 1.78 1.41 -10.69
N PHE A 251 2.90 1.50 -11.41
CA PHE A 251 4.00 0.53 -11.33
C PHE A 251 4.53 0.37 -9.90
N LEU A 252 4.77 1.49 -9.20
CA LEU A 252 5.28 1.45 -7.83
C LEU A 252 4.19 1.10 -6.81
N ALA A 253 2.98 1.63 -6.98
CA ALA A 253 1.88 1.40 -6.04
C ALA A 253 1.39 -0.06 -6.04
N GLY A 254 1.34 -0.72 -7.20
CA GLY A 254 0.85 -2.10 -7.34
C GLY A 254 1.85 -3.16 -6.88
N HIS A 255 3.13 -2.84 -6.79
CA HIS A 255 4.19 -3.78 -6.49
C HIS A 255 4.35 -4.05 -4.98
N GLU A 256 4.83 -3.04 -4.24
CA GLU A 256 5.26 -3.23 -2.84
C GLU A 256 4.06 -3.47 -1.89
N THR A 257 2.94 -2.81 -2.13
CA THR A 257 1.76 -2.92 -1.25
C THR A 257 1.16 -4.32 -1.27
N THR A 258 0.97 -4.89 -2.47
CA THR A 258 0.43 -6.25 -2.62
C THR A 258 1.42 -7.29 -2.12
N ALA A 259 2.71 -7.13 -2.42
CA ALA A 259 3.74 -8.02 -1.90
C ALA A 259 3.76 -8.11 -0.38
N ASN A 260 3.66 -6.96 0.31
CA ASN A 260 3.60 -6.92 1.77
C ASN A 260 2.33 -7.58 2.31
N ALA A 261 1.16 -7.30 1.71
CA ALA A 261 -0.10 -7.93 2.12
C ALA A 261 -0.03 -9.45 1.97
N LEU A 262 0.50 -9.95 0.86
CA LEU A 262 0.71 -11.40 0.64
C LEU A 262 1.71 -12.00 1.64
N THR A 263 2.84 -11.32 1.88
CA THR A 263 3.86 -11.79 2.81
C THR A 263 3.30 -11.95 4.22
N TRP A 264 2.59 -10.93 4.72
CA TRP A 264 1.97 -10.99 6.04
C TRP A 264 0.83 -12.01 6.12
N SER A 265 0.07 -12.21 5.03
CA SER A 265 -0.95 -13.27 4.96
C SER A 265 -0.32 -14.66 5.08
N LEU A 266 0.78 -14.90 4.38
CA LEU A 266 1.49 -16.18 4.41
C LEU A 266 2.19 -16.41 5.76
N TYR A 267 2.68 -15.37 6.40
CA TYR A 267 3.18 -15.43 7.78
C TYR A 267 2.07 -15.82 8.74
N LEU A 268 0.97 -15.08 8.76
CA LEU A 268 -0.13 -15.31 9.69
C LEU A 268 -0.74 -16.70 9.57
N ILE A 269 -0.95 -17.18 8.34
CA ILE A 269 -1.52 -18.54 8.15
C ILE A 269 -0.56 -19.64 8.60
N SER A 270 0.75 -19.40 8.56
CA SER A 270 1.76 -20.36 9.01
C SER A 270 1.73 -20.51 10.54
N GLU A 271 1.45 -19.42 11.26
CA GLU A 271 1.38 -19.40 12.73
C GLU A 271 0.02 -19.89 13.27
N HIS A 272 -0.98 -20.13 12.38
CA HIS A 272 -2.34 -20.51 12.79
C HIS A 272 -2.82 -21.79 12.09
N PRO A 273 -2.31 -22.97 12.53
CA PRO A 273 -2.55 -24.25 11.85
C PRO A 273 -4.03 -24.63 11.82
N ASP A 274 -4.82 -24.27 12.84
CA ASP A 274 -6.25 -24.61 12.88
C ASP A 274 -7.04 -23.88 11.78
N PHE A 275 -6.75 -22.62 11.54
CA PHE A 275 -7.35 -21.88 10.43
C PHE A 275 -6.80 -22.35 9.08
N ALA A 276 -5.53 -22.73 9.01
CA ALA A 276 -4.92 -23.31 7.82
C ALA A 276 -5.60 -24.61 7.39
N LEU A 277 -6.05 -25.45 8.34
CA LEU A 277 -6.83 -26.65 8.04
C LEU A 277 -8.18 -26.32 7.43
N LYS A 278 -8.93 -25.38 8.02
CA LYS A 278 -10.22 -24.93 7.47
C LYS A 278 -10.05 -24.37 6.05
N LEU A 279 -9.03 -23.55 5.83
CA LEU A 279 -8.74 -22.95 4.53
C LEU A 279 -8.36 -24.01 3.48
N ARG A 280 -7.65 -25.06 3.87
CA ARG A 280 -7.36 -26.19 2.96
C ARG A 280 -8.63 -26.92 2.51
N GLU A 281 -9.62 -27.09 3.39
CA GLU A 281 -10.91 -27.66 3.01
C GLU A 281 -11.65 -26.76 1.99
N GLU A 282 -11.62 -25.43 2.15
CA GLU A 282 -12.14 -24.50 1.15
C GLU A 282 -11.45 -24.70 -0.22
N LEU A 283 -10.13 -24.91 -0.23
CA LEU A 283 -9.34 -25.04 -1.45
C LEU A 283 -9.36 -26.46 -2.05
N ARG A 284 -9.84 -27.46 -1.28
CA ARG A 284 -9.94 -28.85 -1.75
C ARG A 284 -11.04 -28.98 -2.80
N GLY A 285 -10.75 -29.69 -3.87
CA GLY A 285 -11.71 -29.94 -4.94
C GLY A 285 -11.95 -28.76 -5.89
N LEU A 286 -11.31 -27.63 -5.68
CA LEU A 286 -11.36 -26.55 -6.68
C LEU A 286 -10.74 -27.00 -8.01
N PRO A 287 -11.26 -26.52 -9.15
CA PRO A 287 -10.67 -26.77 -10.46
C PRO A 287 -9.24 -26.29 -10.49
N GLU A 288 -8.42 -26.85 -11.38
CA GLU A 288 -7.00 -26.44 -11.51
C GLU A 288 -6.90 -24.93 -11.80
N ILE A 289 -7.81 -24.43 -12.61
CA ILE A 289 -7.95 -23.01 -12.93
C ILE A 289 -8.98 -22.39 -11.98
N ILE A 290 -8.50 -21.55 -11.08
CA ILE A 290 -9.36 -20.77 -10.18
C ILE A 290 -9.76 -19.49 -10.91
N GLU A 291 -11.05 -19.37 -11.26
CA GLU A 291 -11.59 -18.16 -11.90
C GLU A 291 -11.95 -17.09 -10.84
N PRO A 292 -11.95 -15.79 -11.21
CA PRO A 292 -12.30 -14.70 -10.30
C PRO A 292 -13.72 -14.77 -9.72
N SER A 293 -14.60 -15.52 -10.37
CA SER A 293 -15.99 -15.74 -9.93
C SER A 293 -16.12 -16.77 -8.82
N VAL A 294 -15.07 -17.54 -8.51
CA VAL A 294 -15.10 -18.52 -7.43
C VAL A 294 -15.08 -17.80 -6.09
N GLU A 295 -16.11 -18.06 -5.28
CA GLU A 295 -16.17 -17.51 -3.93
C GLU A 295 -15.21 -18.27 -2.99
N LEU A 296 -14.32 -17.54 -2.36
CA LEU A 296 -13.31 -18.05 -1.43
C LEU A 296 -13.37 -17.24 -0.12
N PRO A 297 -14.42 -17.45 0.69
CA PRO A 297 -14.68 -16.62 1.87
C PRO A 297 -13.57 -16.72 2.91
N LEU A 298 -12.99 -17.90 3.16
CA LEU A 298 -11.90 -18.06 4.13
C LEU A 298 -10.58 -17.43 3.61
N THR A 299 -10.27 -17.63 2.34
CA THR A 299 -9.09 -16.99 1.72
C THR A 299 -9.22 -15.47 1.72
N ARG A 300 -10.43 -14.96 1.45
CA ARG A 300 -10.73 -13.53 1.53
C ARG A 300 -10.63 -13.01 2.96
N ALA A 301 -11.13 -13.76 3.93
CA ALA A 301 -11.04 -13.44 5.36
C ALA A 301 -9.59 -13.39 5.86
N LEU A 302 -8.75 -14.35 5.44
CA LEU A 302 -7.30 -14.33 5.69
C LEU A 302 -6.67 -13.03 5.19
N PHE A 303 -6.94 -12.65 3.94
CA PHE A 303 -6.37 -11.46 3.34
C PHE A 303 -6.85 -10.16 4.02
N ALA A 304 -8.15 -10.10 4.39
CA ALA A 304 -8.73 -8.98 5.14
C ALA A 304 -8.08 -8.81 6.51
N GLU A 305 -7.97 -9.91 7.27
CA GLU A 305 -7.41 -9.91 8.62
C GLU A 305 -5.90 -9.59 8.62
N SER A 306 -5.20 -10.08 7.61
CA SER A 306 -3.80 -9.71 7.39
C SER A 306 -3.64 -8.19 7.17
N MET A 307 -4.47 -7.58 6.32
CA MET A 307 -4.43 -6.13 6.11
C MET A 307 -4.95 -5.34 7.32
N ARG A 308 -5.74 -5.94 8.21
CA ARG A 308 -6.11 -5.33 9.49
C ARG A 308 -4.91 -5.25 10.42
N LEU A 309 -4.23 -6.38 10.63
CA LEU A 309 -3.07 -6.48 11.52
C LEU A 309 -1.81 -5.82 10.92
N TYR A 310 -1.57 -6.00 9.64
CA TYR A 310 -0.38 -5.50 8.95
C TYR A 310 -0.77 -4.70 7.70
N PRO A 311 -1.45 -3.53 7.85
CA PRO A 311 -1.84 -2.72 6.71
C PRO A 311 -0.60 -2.23 5.96
N PRO A 312 -0.44 -2.52 4.66
CA PRO A 312 0.71 -2.04 3.89
C PRO A 312 0.88 -0.52 3.96
N VAL A 313 -0.23 0.23 3.92
CA VAL A 313 -0.24 1.67 4.20
C VAL A 313 -0.66 1.88 5.65
N TRP A 314 0.30 1.97 6.53
CA TRP A 314 0.10 2.05 7.99
C TRP A 314 -0.22 3.47 8.50
N ALA A 315 0.03 4.49 7.67
CA ALA A 315 -0.23 5.90 7.99
C ALA A 315 -0.62 6.70 6.75
N ILE A 316 -1.60 7.61 6.90
CA ILE A 316 -2.14 8.46 5.85
C ILE A 316 -2.04 9.92 6.30
N GLY A 317 -1.22 10.72 5.62
CA GLY A 317 -1.04 12.13 5.92
C GLY A 317 -1.96 13.06 5.14
N ARG A 318 -2.52 14.07 5.82
CA ARG A 318 -3.28 15.18 5.22
C ARG A 318 -2.80 16.50 5.78
N GLU A 319 -2.98 17.59 5.02
CA GLU A 319 -2.70 18.97 5.45
C GLU A 319 -3.92 19.84 5.13
N ALA A 320 -4.40 20.57 6.12
CA ALA A 320 -5.52 21.48 5.97
C ALA A 320 -5.11 22.70 5.15
N ILE A 321 -5.91 23.07 4.14
CA ILE A 321 -5.67 24.26 3.29
C ILE A 321 -6.52 25.47 3.71
N GLU A 322 -7.38 25.29 4.68
CA GLU A 322 -8.22 26.30 5.35
C GLU A 322 -8.46 25.86 6.79
N ASP A 323 -9.09 26.71 7.59
CA ASP A 323 -9.48 26.35 8.95
C ASP A 323 -10.56 25.26 8.93
N VAL A 324 -10.40 24.23 9.77
CA VAL A 324 -11.28 23.08 9.81
C VAL A 324 -11.67 22.70 11.23
N THR A 325 -12.85 22.13 11.39
CA THR A 325 -13.30 21.53 12.65
C THR A 325 -13.35 20.01 12.49
N ILE A 326 -12.64 19.29 13.36
CA ILE A 326 -12.64 17.82 13.42
C ILE A 326 -13.01 17.40 14.83
N GLY A 327 -14.08 16.63 14.98
CA GLY A 327 -14.69 16.38 16.27
C GLY A 327 -15.08 17.70 16.96
N ALA A 328 -14.66 17.86 18.20
CA ALA A 328 -14.91 19.10 18.98
C ALA A 328 -13.81 20.16 18.83
N HIS A 329 -12.78 19.92 18.00
CA HIS A 329 -11.59 20.77 17.93
C HIS A 329 -11.51 21.56 16.64
N LYS A 330 -11.12 22.85 16.76
CA LYS A 330 -10.83 23.72 15.63
C LYS A 330 -9.33 23.73 15.34
N PHE A 331 -8.98 23.64 14.07
CA PHE A 331 -7.61 23.62 13.57
C PHE A 331 -7.42 24.68 12.51
N GLU A 332 -6.27 25.32 12.55
CA GLU A 332 -5.88 26.35 11.59
C GLU A 332 -5.39 25.72 10.28
N LYS A 333 -5.49 26.50 9.22
CA LYS A 333 -4.85 26.22 7.93
C LYS A 333 -3.38 25.84 8.13
N GLY A 334 -2.90 24.85 7.40
CA GLY A 334 -1.53 24.32 7.49
C GLY A 334 -1.36 23.20 8.52
N THR A 335 -2.39 22.92 9.35
CA THR A 335 -2.33 21.79 10.28
C THR A 335 -2.17 20.47 9.52
N THR A 336 -1.16 19.70 9.92
CA THR A 336 -0.92 18.35 9.39
C THR A 336 -1.60 17.32 10.27
N PHE A 337 -2.39 16.45 9.65
CA PHE A 337 -3.04 15.31 10.27
C PHE A 337 -2.38 14.01 9.83
N LEU A 338 -2.21 13.07 10.76
CA LEU A 338 -1.80 11.69 10.50
C LEU A 338 -2.90 10.74 10.98
N LEU A 339 -3.45 9.98 10.05
CA LEU A 339 -4.41 8.91 10.29
C LEU A 339 -3.63 7.59 10.21
N SER A 340 -3.87 6.67 11.15
CA SER A 340 -3.13 5.41 11.13
C SER A 340 -4.07 4.21 11.01
N PRO A 341 -4.18 3.57 9.83
CA PRO A 341 -4.81 2.26 9.73
C PRO A 341 -4.27 1.28 10.77
N TYR A 342 -2.95 1.24 11.00
CA TYR A 342 -2.33 0.34 11.97
C TYR A 342 -2.92 0.47 13.39
N VAL A 343 -3.18 1.71 13.85
CA VAL A 343 -3.76 1.98 15.18
C VAL A 343 -5.27 1.80 15.17
N THR A 344 -5.97 2.38 14.19
CA THR A 344 -7.45 2.32 14.13
C THR A 344 -7.95 0.89 13.91
N HIS A 345 -7.24 0.08 13.13
CA HIS A 345 -7.57 -1.33 12.93
C HIS A 345 -7.33 -2.19 14.16
N ARG A 346 -6.77 -1.63 15.22
CA ARG A 346 -6.53 -2.25 16.53
C ARG A 346 -7.26 -1.53 17.67
N HIS A 347 -8.17 -0.63 17.33
CA HIS A 347 -8.88 0.15 18.34
C HIS A 347 -9.84 -0.74 19.15
N PRO A 348 -9.68 -0.87 20.48
CA PRO A 348 -10.43 -1.84 21.30
C PRO A 348 -11.93 -1.59 21.34
N ASP A 349 -12.39 -0.35 21.12
CA ASP A 349 -13.82 -0.03 21.10
C ASP A 349 -14.52 -0.57 19.84
N PHE A 350 -13.75 -0.89 18.79
CA PHE A 350 -14.29 -1.34 17.49
C PHE A 350 -13.85 -2.74 17.10
N TRP A 351 -12.90 -3.33 17.83
CA TRP A 351 -12.36 -4.66 17.57
C TRP A 351 -12.24 -5.47 18.84
N GLU A 352 -13.01 -6.52 18.93
CA GLU A 352 -12.84 -7.52 19.98
C GLU A 352 -11.51 -8.26 19.77
N HIS A 353 -10.72 -8.44 20.84
CA HIS A 353 -9.38 -9.03 20.76
C HIS A 353 -8.54 -8.42 19.61
N PRO A 354 -8.21 -7.12 19.67
CA PRO A 354 -7.68 -6.36 18.51
C PRO A 354 -6.31 -6.84 18.04
N GLU A 355 -5.51 -7.47 18.87
CA GLU A 355 -4.19 -7.97 18.49
C GLU A 355 -4.20 -9.42 18.00
N GLU A 356 -5.30 -10.16 18.21
CA GLU A 356 -5.41 -11.55 17.78
C GLU A 356 -5.76 -11.67 16.30
N PHE A 357 -5.18 -12.69 15.67
CA PHE A 357 -5.56 -13.10 14.31
C PHE A 357 -6.86 -13.91 14.37
N ARG A 358 -7.95 -13.32 13.96
CA ARG A 358 -9.30 -13.92 13.96
C ARG A 358 -10.00 -13.65 12.63
N PRO A 359 -9.64 -14.34 11.55
CA PRO A 359 -10.22 -14.10 10.23
C PRO A 359 -11.73 -14.42 10.16
N GLU A 360 -12.25 -15.26 11.07
CA GLU A 360 -13.68 -15.58 11.16
C GLU A 360 -14.55 -14.34 11.36
N ARG A 361 -14.02 -13.24 11.93
CA ARG A 361 -14.75 -11.96 12.07
C ARG A 361 -15.24 -11.37 10.74
N TRP A 362 -14.65 -11.79 9.63
CA TRP A 362 -15.01 -11.31 8.30
C TRP A 362 -16.09 -12.15 7.62
N LEU A 363 -16.48 -13.29 8.22
CA LEU A 363 -17.48 -14.20 7.66
C LEU A 363 -18.90 -13.80 8.02
N ASP A 364 -19.12 -13.10 9.13
CA ASP A 364 -20.43 -12.54 9.49
C ASP A 364 -20.61 -11.13 8.92
N SER A 365 -21.36 -11.05 7.82
CA SER A 365 -21.65 -9.77 7.17
C SER A 365 -22.46 -8.81 8.05
N ARG A 366 -23.24 -9.32 9.03
CA ARG A 366 -24.02 -8.48 9.96
C ARG A 366 -23.09 -7.79 10.94
N GLU A 367 -22.13 -8.51 11.50
CA GLU A 367 -21.13 -7.95 12.40
C GLU A 367 -20.28 -6.90 11.67
N VAL A 368 -19.81 -7.22 10.46
CA VAL A 368 -19.01 -6.28 9.65
C VAL A 368 -19.78 -4.99 9.35
N ASN A 369 -21.07 -5.09 8.98
CA ASN A 369 -21.89 -3.95 8.56
C ASN A 369 -22.45 -3.12 9.73
N SER A 370 -22.55 -3.67 10.93
CA SER A 370 -23.04 -2.95 12.11
C SER A 370 -22.03 -1.95 12.68
N GLN A 371 -20.79 -2.06 12.31
CA GLN A 371 -19.69 -1.28 12.84
C GLN A 371 -19.35 -0.07 11.96
N PRO A 372 -18.72 1.00 12.52
CA PRO A 372 -18.32 2.16 11.73
C PRO A 372 -17.40 1.77 10.56
N ARG A 373 -17.75 2.22 9.35
CA ARG A 373 -17.01 1.87 8.13
C ARG A 373 -15.51 2.13 8.22
N PHE A 374 -15.11 3.24 8.83
CA PHE A 374 -13.71 3.65 8.93
C PHE A 374 -12.96 3.03 10.12
N ARG A 375 -13.54 2.02 10.81
CA ARG A 375 -12.75 1.14 11.67
C ARG A 375 -11.74 0.30 10.87
N TYR A 376 -12.04 0.09 9.57
CA TYR A 376 -11.20 -0.64 8.62
C TYR A 376 -11.10 0.14 7.29
N PHE A 377 -9.89 0.63 6.95
CA PHE A 377 -9.66 1.44 5.75
C PHE A 377 -8.25 1.24 5.16
N PRO A 378 -7.84 -0.01 4.86
CA PRO A 378 -6.50 -0.31 4.34
C PRO A 378 -6.25 0.35 2.98
N PHE A 379 -7.30 0.66 2.24
CA PHE A 379 -7.28 1.37 0.96
C PHE A 379 -7.57 2.87 1.07
N GLY A 380 -7.62 3.41 2.30
CA GLY A 380 -7.99 4.79 2.56
C GLY A 380 -9.48 5.06 2.39
N GLY A 381 -9.86 6.25 1.90
CA GLY A 381 -11.27 6.60 1.77
C GLY A 381 -11.53 7.89 1.00
N GLY A 382 -12.83 8.12 0.73
CA GLY A 382 -13.31 9.30 0.02
C GLY A 382 -12.85 9.37 -1.44
N PRO A 383 -12.80 10.55 -2.05
CA PRO A 383 -12.38 10.71 -3.46
C PRO A 383 -10.94 10.27 -3.74
N ARG A 384 -10.16 10.05 -2.69
CA ARG A 384 -8.76 9.59 -2.76
C ARG A 384 -8.58 8.10 -2.39
N ILE A 385 -9.68 7.34 -2.31
CA ILE A 385 -9.61 5.89 -2.11
C ILE A 385 -8.73 5.24 -3.19
N CYS A 386 -8.04 4.17 -2.82
CA CYS A 386 -7.18 3.43 -3.75
C CYS A 386 -7.96 3.03 -5.01
N ILE A 387 -7.44 3.40 -6.17
CA ILE A 387 -8.07 3.06 -7.45
C ILE A 387 -7.86 1.57 -7.78
N GLY A 388 -6.76 0.99 -7.31
CA GLY A 388 -6.39 -0.41 -7.49
C GLY A 388 -7.01 -1.36 -6.47
N GLU A 389 -7.90 -0.90 -5.56
CA GLU A 389 -8.50 -1.77 -4.54
C GLU A 389 -9.13 -3.05 -5.11
N PRO A 390 -9.99 -3.00 -6.16
CA PRO A 390 -10.57 -4.22 -6.72
C PRO A 390 -9.52 -5.17 -7.32
N PHE A 391 -8.47 -4.62 -7.93
CA PHE A 391 -7.36 -5.41 -8.47
C PHE A 391 -6.56 -6.08 -7.33
N ALA A 392 -6.23 -5.35 -6.27
CA ALA A 392 -5.50 -5.89 -5.13
C ALA A 392 -6.26 -7.01 -4.40
N TRP A 393 -7.61 -6.89 -4.29
CA TRP A 393 -8.44 -7.97 -3.76
C TRP A 393 -8.39 -9.21 -4.62
N MET A 394 -8.55 -9.08 -5.93
CA MET A 394 -8.51 -10.22 -6.86
C MET A 394 -7.13 -10.86 -6.87
N GLU A 395 -6.07 -10.07 -7.01
CA GLU A 395 -4.68 -10.55 -7.00
C GLU A 395 -4.38 -11.27 -5.68
N GLY A 396 -4.67 -10.64 -4.53
CA GLY A 396 -4.39 -11.21 -3.22
C GLY A 396 -5.07 -12.56 -2.99
N VAL A 397 -6.37 -12.63 -3.25
CA VAL A 397 -7.14 -13.86 -3.05
C VAL A 397 -6.71 -14.96 -4.01
N MET A 398 -6.53 -14.67 -5.31
CA MET A 398 -6.11 -15.67 -6.29
C MET A 398 -4.70 -16.21 -6.03
N VAL A 399 -3.76 -15.34 -5.68
CA VAL A 399 -2.38 -15.73 -5.35
C VAL A 399 -2.37 -16.61 -4.10
N LEU A 400 -3.05 -16.19 -3.02
CA LEU A 400 -3.11 -16.97 -1.79
C LEU A 400 -3.76 -18.34 -2.02
N ALA A 401 -4.90 -18.39 -2.73
CA ALA A 401 -5.56 -19.65 -3.04
C ALA A 401 -4.65 -20.62 -3.84
N GLN A 402 -3.96 -20.11 -4.86
CA GLN A 402 -3.08 -20.91 -5.69
C GLN A 402 -1.84 -21.42 -4.94
N ILE A 403 -1.25 -20.58 -4.06
CA ILE A 403 -0.11 -20.96 -3.24
C ILE A 403 -0.52 -21.96 -2.16
N LEU A 404 -1.52 -21.61 -1.34
CA LEU A 404 -1.92 -22.39 -0.16
C LEU A 404 -2.60 -23.73 -0.48
N ARG A 405 -3.05 -23.91 -1.70
CA ARG A 405 -3.52 -25.20 -2.21
C ARG A 405 -2.41 -26.24 -2.33
N ARG A 406 -1.15 -25.80 -2.53
CA ARG A 406 -0.01 -26.68 -2.86
C ARG A 406 1.12 -26.61 -1.84
N TRP A 407 1.17 -25.53 -1.07
CA TRP A 407 2.27 -25.23 -0.17
C TRP A 407 1.79 -24.79 1.21
N ARG A 408 2.49 -25.24 2.24
CA ARG A 408 2.52 -24.62 3.56
C ARG A 408 3.92 -24.10 3.84
N PHE A 409 4.07 -23.26 4.84
CA PHE A 409 5.37 -22.67 5.17
C PHE A 409 5.71 -22.93 6.63
N GLU A 410 6.98 -23.18 6.88
CA GLU A 410 7.58 -23.19 8.21
C GLU A 410 8.43 -21.93 8.32
N ILE A 411 8.07 -21.05 9.23
CA ILE A 411 8.79 -19.78 9.44
C ILE A 411 10.07 -20.10 10.20
N LEU A 412 11.20 -19.59 9.71
CA LEU A 412 12.51 -19.89 10.28
C LEU A 412 12.97 -18.85 11.31
N GLU A 413 12.48 -17.61 11.15
CA GLU A 413 12.78 -16.47 12.04
C GLU A 413 11.54 -15.60 12.18
N GLU A 414 11.18 -15.22 13.39
CA GLU A 414 10.07 -14.30 13.63
C GLU A 414 10.37 -12.93 12.99
N PRO A 415 9.47 -12.43 12.11
CA PRO A 415 9.72 -11.18 11.42
C PRO A 415 9.51 -9.98 12.32
N SER A 416 10.46 -9.05 12.34
CA SER A 416 10.27 -7.72 12.90
C SER A 416 9.64 -6.77 11.88
N ILE A 417 8.86 -5.80 12.38
CA ILE A 417 8.18 -4.81 11.54
C ILE A 417 9.14 -3.67 11.16
N ASN A 418 9.14 -3.30 9.90
CA ASN A 418 9.76 -2.08 9.40
C ASN A 418 8.67 -1.18 8.77
N ALA A 419 8.24 -0.17 9.49
CA ALA A 419 7.23 0.80 9.06
C ALA A 419 7.91 2.04 8.46
N LEU A 420 8.25 1.94 7.19
CA LEU A 420 8.79 3.04 6.39
C LEU A 420 7.66 3.72 5.59
N VAL A 421 7.76 3.72 4.25
CA VAL A 421 6.67 4.15 3.37
C VAL A 421 5.54 3.14 3.43
N THR A 422 5.88 1.86 3.45
CA THR A 422 4.98 0.73 3.65
C THR A 422 5.41 -0.09 4.87
N LEU A 423 4.49 -0.89 5.40
CA LEU A 423 4.73 -1.78 6.52
C LEU A 423 5.18 -3.14 5.99
N ARG A 424 6.47 -3.46 6.18
CA ARG A 424 7.10 -4.67 5.65
C ARG A 424 7.94 -5.40 6.71
N PRO A 425 8.27 -6.68 6.51
CA PRO A 425 9.28 -7.35 7.33
C PRO A 425 10.64 -6.66 7.19
N ALA A 426 11.34 -6.43 8.30
CA ALA A 426 12.58 -5.64 8.32
C ALA A 426 13.73 -6.32 7.54
N ASN A 427 13.86 -7.65 7.70
CA ASN A 427 14.95 -8.45 7.13
C ASN A 427 14.45 -9.52 6.15
N GLY A 428 13.31 -9.25 5.48
CA GLY A 428 12.61 -10.27 4.71
C GLY A 428 11.85 -11.25 5.61
N LEU A 429 11.34 -12.33 5.03
CA LEU A 429 10.65 -13.42 5.74
C LEU A 429 11.26 -14.75 5.32
N LYS A 430 12.16 -15.28 6.15
CA LYS A 430 12.79 -16.57 5.90
C LYS A 430 11.82 -17.70 6.24
N ALA A 431 11.52 -18.53 5.25
CA ALA A 431 10.58 -19.63 5.40
C ALA A 431 11.05 -20.85 4.59
N ARG A 432 10.58 -22.01 5.01
CA ARG A 432 10.73 -23.27 4.28
C ARG A 432 9.39 -23.67 3.68
N PRO A 433 9.26 -23.69 2.34
CA PRO A 433 8.05 -24.20 1.70
C PRO A 433 8.01 -25.72 1.87
N VAL A 434 6.86 -26.24 2.27
CA VAL A 434 6.59 -27.68 2.40
C VAL A 434 5.41 -28.00 1.49
N ARG A 435 5.61 -28.98 0.60
CA ARG A 435 4.58 -29.37 -0.35
C ARG A 435 3.47 -30.15 0.36
N LEU A 436 2.22 -29.87 -0.05
CA LEU A 436 1.02 -30.54 0.48
C LEU A 436 0.63 -31.75 -0.36
#